data_9242b632338b0773e794176679f492a7
#
_entry.id   9242b632338b0773e794176679f492a7
#
_cell.length_a   1.000
_cell.length_b   1.000
_cell.length_c   1.000
_cell.angle_alpha   90.00
_cell.angle_beta   90.00
_cell.angle_gamma   90.00
#
_symmetry.space_group_name_H-M   'P 1'
#
loop_
_entity.id
_entity.type
_entity.pdbx_description
1 polymer ?
#
loop_
_entity_poly.entity_id
_entity_poly.type
_entity_poly.pdbx_seq_one_letter_code
_entity_poly.pdbx_strand_id
1 'polypeptide(L)'
;MKQKLIIAVIAVLIVITGLFLYLYNNVDSIVKNGIERYGTDVCGTKVSVGSVDISLKSGRGTIRGLRVANPDGYSHDSVVELGDAIVAIDIGSINRDPIVITEIRVKSPLVSAEVDEKLATNIGKIRGHVQQYQARAAKPAGKQDAGFEKRIAIRSFVIELGTLRADATRVGREKGQWEMPPIELSNLGGERGVRPEAIAKVISVALFTRAEQVAAEHVKAAAVQQIKNEAQKKLDEILKK
;
A
#
# COMPACT_ATOMS: atom_id res chain seq x y z
N MET A 1 46.68 -20.99 -26.35
CA MET A 1 45.24 -20.58 -26.45
C MET A 1 44.40 -21.18 -25.32
N LYS A 2 44.49 -22.47 -24.97
CA LYS A 2 43.69 -23.14 -23.92
C LYS A 2 43.82 -22.49 -22.52
N GLN A 3 45.04 -22.11 -22.08
CA GLN A 3 45.24 -21.46 -20.77
C GLN A 3 44.55 -20.11 -20.63
N LYS A 4 44.58 -19.25 -21.67
CA LYS A 4 43.89 -17.95 -21.67
C LYS A 4 42.36 -18.12 -21.61
N LEU A 5 41.84 -19.18 -22.25
CA LEU A 5 40.41 -19.50 -22.19
C LEU A 5 39.99 -19.94 -20.79
N ILE A 6 40.80 -20.81 -20.12
CA ILE A 6 40.53 -21.25 -18.75
C ILE A 6 40.53 -20.08 -17.77
N ILE A 7 41.52 -19.19 -17.87
CA ILE A 7 41.58 -17.98 -17.03
C ILE A 7 40.33 -17.08 -17.24
N ALA A 8 39.91 -16.89 -18.49
CA ALA A 8 38.71 -16.12 -18.80
C ALA A 8 37.43 -16.75 -18.19
N VAL A 9 37.29 -18.08 -18.29
CA VAL A 9 36.16 -18.81 -17.68
C VAL A 9 36.14 -18.67 -16.16
N ILE A 10 37.32 -18.82 -15.51
CA ILE A 10 37.44 -18.65 -14.05
C ILE A 10 37.10 -17.22 -13.64
N ALA A 11 37.58 -16.21 -14.36
CA ALA A 11 37.26 -14.82 -14.09
C ALA A 11 35.74 -14.56 -14.19
N VAL A 12 35.08 -15.08 -15.22
CA VAL A 12 33.62 -14.98 -15.38
C VAL A 12 32.88 -15.68 -14.24
N LEU A 13 33.33 -16.88 -13.81
CA LEU A 13 32.73 -17.57 -12.69
C LEU A 13 32.88 -16.79 -11.38
N ILE A 14 34.04 -16.16 -11.14
CA ILE A 14 34.25 -15.32 -9.95
C ILE A 14 33.33 -14.11 -9.98
N VAL A 15 33.16 -13.46 -11.12
CA VAL A 15 32.24 -12.32 -11.27
C VAL A 15 30.79 -12.74 -11.05
N ILE A 16 30.35 -13.85 -11.63
CA ILE A 16 29.00 -14.39 -11.45
C ILE A 16 28.75 -14.75 -9.98
N THR A 17 29.71 -15.44 -9.34
CA THR A 17 29.61 -15.81 -7.93
C THR A 17 29.59 -14.56 -7.04
N GLY A 18 30.45 -13.60 -7.30
CA GLY A 18 30.47 -12.31 -6.57
C GLY A 18 29.16 -11.54 -6.70
N LEU A 19 28.61 -11.46 -7.91
CA LEU A 19 27.32 -10.84 -8.17
C LEU A 19 26.17 -11.59 -7.47
N PHE A 20 26.19 -12.92 -7.51
CA PHE A 20 25.19 -13.75 -6.82
C PHE A 20 25.23 -13.53 -5.29
N LEU A 21 26.42 -13.55 -4.70
CA LEU A 21 26.60 -13.28 -3.27
C LEU A 21 26.20 -11.85 -2.90
N TYR A 22 26.51 -10.87 -3.75
CA TYR A 22 26.09 -9.49 -3.56
C TYR A 22 24.56 -9.35 -3.57
N LEU A 23 23.88 -9.92 -4.56
CA LEU A 23 22.42 -9.90 -4.64
C LEU A 23 21.77 -10.66 -3.47
N TYR A 24 22.35 -11.80 -3.10
CA TYR A 24 21.87 -12.60 -1.98
C TYR A 24 21.93 -11.85 -0.65
N ASN A 25 23.04 -11.15 -0.40
CA ASN A 25 23.25 -10.39 0.85
C ASN A 25 22.54 -9.02 0.87
N ASN A 26 22.10 -8.52 -0.27
CA ASN A 26 21.49 -7.19 -0.38
C ASN A 26 20.02 -7.22 -0.83
N VAL A 27 19.39 -8.41 -0.90
CA VAL A 27 18.00 -8.53 -1.38
C VAL A 27 17.04 -7.65 -0.58
N ASP A 28 17.20 -7.55 0.73
CA ASP A 28 16.36 -6.74 1.61
C ASP A 28 16.43 -5.26 1.23
N SER A 29 17.65 -4.75 1.04
CA SER A 29 17.88 -3.36 0.64
C SER A 29 17.36 -3.06 -0.77
N ILE A 30 17.54 -4.00 -1.71
CA ILE A 30 17.05 -3.87 -3.09
C ILE A 30 15.52 -3.78 -3.08
N VAL A 31 14.85 -4.67 -2.34
CA VAL A 31 13.40 -4.68 -2.24
C VAL A 31 12.89 -3.45 -1.51
N LYS A 32 13.52 -3.06 -0.39
CA LYS A 32 13.19 -1.83 0.34
C LYS A 32 13.25 -0.62 -0.58
N ASN A 33 14.36 -0.39 -1.25
CA ASN A 33 14.55 0.74 -2.16
C ASN A 33 13.54 0.70 -3.33
N GLY A 34 13.24 -0.49 -3.82
CA GLY A 34 12.22 -0.69 -4.85
C GLY A 34 10.83 -0.25 -4.38
N ILE A 35 10.42 -0.67 -3.18
CA ILE A 35 9.12 -0.28 -2.59
C ILE A 35 9.06 1.22 -2.37
N GLU A 36 10.12 1.82 -1.79
CA GLU A 36 10.17 3.25 -1.49
C GLU A 36 10.11 4.11 -2.76
N ARG A 37 10.92 3.77 -3.76
CA ARG A 37 10.96 4.49 -5.04
C ARG A 37 9.65 4.35 -5.79
N TYR A 38 9.24 3.12 -6.06
CA TYR A 38 8.04 2.83 -6.84
C TYR A 38 6.77 3.31 -6.13
N GLY A 39 6.68 3.09 -4.81
CA GLY A 39 5.56 3.58 -4.01
C GLY A 39 5.45 5.10 -4.03
N THR A 40 6.59 5.81 -3.96
CA THR A 40 6.63 7.27 -4.05
C THR A 40 6.15 7.77 -5.41
N ASP A 41 6.59 7.14 -6.49
CA ASP A 41 6.18 7.49 -7.85
C ASP A 41 4.66 7.27 -8.06
N VAL A 42 4.12 6.17 -7.53
CA VAL A 42 2.69 5.83 -7.64
C VAL A 42 1.81 6.73 -6.77
N CYS A 43 2.20 6.94 -5.51
CA CYS A 43 1.39 7.71 -4.56
C CYS A 43 1.51 9.22 -4.75
N GLY A 44 2.56 9.70 -5.43
CA GLY A 44 2.86 11.13 -5.57
C GLY A 44 3.28 11.81 -4.27
N THR A 45 3.62 11.02 -3.26
CA THR A 45 4.13 11.45 -1.96
C THR A 45 5.11 10.41 -1.43
N LYS A 46 5.97 10.80 -0.48
CA LYS A 46 7.04 9.95 0.02
C LYS A 46 6.49 8.65 0.61
N VAL A 47 6.98 7.53 0.12
CA VAL A 47 6.81 6.20 0.73
C VAL A 47 8.12 5.80 1.40
N SER A 48 8.05 5.30 2.61
CA SER A 48 9.20 4.86 3.38
C SER A 48 8.94 3.50 4.02
N VAL A 49 10.00 2.70 4.18
CA VAL A 49 9.97 1.38 4.81
C VAL A 49 11.02 1.34 5.91
N GLY A 50 10.63 0.91 7.09
CA GLY A 50 11.57 0.73 8.21
C GLY A 50 12.59 -0.37 7.92
N SER A 51 12.11 -1.59 7.75
CA SER A 51 12.95 -2.74 7.42
C SER A 51 12.25 -3.72 6.49
N VAL A 52 13.05 -4.45 5.74
CA VAL A 52 12.66 -5.63 4.95
C VAL A 52 13.55 -6.78 5.39
N ASP A 53 12.97 -7.95 5.53
CA ASP A 53 13.65 -9.19 5.92
C ASP A 53 13.11 -10.30 5.00
N ILE A 54 13.95 -10.84 4.11
CA ILE A 54 13.56 -11.82 3.10
C ILE A 54 14.38 -13.09 3.24
N SER A 55 13.69 -14.21 3.43
CA SER A 55 14.27 -15.54 3.36
C SER A 55 14.09 -16.14 1.98
N LEU A 56 15.11 -16.08 1.16
CA LEU A 56 15.09 -16.67 -0.18
C LEU A 56 14.90 -18.20 -0.14
N LYS A 57 15.29 -18.85 0.97
CA LYS A 57 15.12 -20.29 1.15
C LYS A 57 13.65 -20.69 1.33
N SER A 58 12.87 -19.89 2.06
CA SER A 58 11.46 -20.17 2.36
C SER A 58 10.49 -19.43 1.44
N GLY A 59 10.96 -18.46 0.66
CA GLY A 59 10.11 -17.55 -0.12
C GLY A 59 9.27 -16.62 0.74
N ARG A 60 9.61 -16.43 2.01
CA ARG A 60 8.90 -15.55 2.93
C ARG A 60 9.66 -14.27 3.18
N GLY A 61 8.94 -13.17 3.26
CA GLY A 61 9.48 -11.88 3.64
C GLY A 61 8.58 -11.17 4.64
N THR A 62 9.17 -10.27 5.41
CA THR A 62 8.46 -9.37 6.31
C THR A 62 8.91 -7.94 6.01
N ILE A 63 7.94 -7.06 5.79
CA ILE A 63 8.15 -5.63 5.61
C ILE A 63 7.59 -4.95 6.85
N ARG A 64 8.39 -4.11 7.53
CA ARG A 64 7.99 -3.41 8.74
C ARG A 64 8.05 -1.91 8.58
N GLY A 65 7.11 -1.22 9.21
CA GLY A 65 7.09 0.24 9.28
C GLY A 65 6.96 0.90 7.91
N LEU A 66 6.13 0.33 7.02
CA LEU A 66 5.78 0.98 5.77
C LEU A 66 4.86 2.17 6.06
N ARG A 67 5.23 3.34 5.55
CA ARG A 67 4.48 4.59 5.68
C ARG A 67 4.32 5.27 4.33
N VAL A 68 3.14 5.78 4.11
CA VAL A 68 2.85 6.71 3.00
C VAL A 68 2.65 8.08 3.63
N ALA A 69 3.55 9.02 3.35
CA ALA A 69 3.47 10.37 3.89
C ALA A 69 2.20 11.08 3.42
N ASN A 70 1.73 12.03 4.22
CA ASN A 70 0.61 12.87 3.82
C ASN A 70 1.04 13.81 2.68
N PRO A 71 0.15 14.10 1.73
CA PRO A 71 0.39 15.16 0.77
C PRO A 71 0.51 16.53 1.46
N ASP A 72 1.21 17.46 0.84
CA ASP A 72 1.36 18.81 1.37
C ASP A 72 0.02 19.48 1.69
N GLY A 73 -0.02 20.18 2.81
CA GLY A 73 -1.18 20.93 3.28
C GLY A 73 -2.07 20.18 4.29
N TYR A 74 -1.70 18.98 4.70
CA TYR A 74 -2.36 18.22 5.76
C TYR A 74 -1.49 18.14 7.02
N SER A 75 -2.10 17.84 8.18
CA SER A 75 -1.46 18.00 9.50
C SER A 75 -0.78 16.74 10.02
N HIS A 76 -1.27 15.55 9.63
CA HIS A 76 -0.64 14.30 10.05
C HIS A 76 0.59 13.99 9.20
N ASP A 77 1.59 13.31 9.79
CA ASP A 77 2.82 12.94 9.09
C ASP A 77 2.58 11.90 7.99
N SER A 78 1.56 11.05 8.15
CA SER A 78 1.27 9.95 7.24
C SER A 78 -0.23 9.77 7.00
N VAL A 79 -0.59 9.39 5.79
CA VAL A 79 -1.96 8.98 5.42
C VAL A 79 -2.18 7.48 5.66
N VAL A 80 -1.13 6.68 5.51
CA VAL A 80 -1.16 5.23 5.78
C VAL A 80 0.09 4.83 6.52
N GLU A 81 -0.09 4.07 7.60
CA GLU A 81 0.97 3.35 8.29
C GLU A 81 0.59 1.88 8.36
N LEU A 82 1.52 1.02 7.98
CA LEU A 82 1.36 -0.42 8.13
C LEU A 82 2.30 -0.89 9.22
N GLY A 83 1.82 -1.70 10.16
CA GLY A 83 2.66 -2.35 11.14
C GLY A 83 3.61 -3.33 10.45
N ASP A 84 3.19 -4.58 10.34
CA ASP A 84 3.91 -5.63 9.64
C ASP A 84 3.14 -6.06 8.39
N ALA A 85 3.85 -6.26 7.29
CA ALA A 85 3.32 -6.93 6.11
C ALA A 85 4.14 -8.21 5.87
N ILE A 86 3.47 -9.36 5.94
CA ILE A 86 4.06 -10.66 5.65
C ILE A 86 3.77 -10.99 4.20
N VAL A 87 4.80 -11.40 3.47
CA VAL A 87 4.71 -11.78 2.06
C VAL A 87 5.22 -13.20 1.91
N ALA A 88 4.48 -14.05 1.20
CA ALA A 88 4.93 -15.38 0.80
C ALA A 88 4.89 -15.50 -0.72
N ILE A 89 5.99 -15.95 -1.33
CA ILE A 89 6.17 -16.07 -2.78
C ILE A 89 6.39 -17.55 -3.11
N ASP A 90 5.76 -18.01 -4.17
CA ASP A 90 6.11 -19.28 -4.79
C ASP A 90 7.48 -19.16 -5.44
N ILE A 91 8.51 -19.75 -4.79
CA ILE A 91 9.90 -19.70 -5.27
C ILE A 91 10.01 -20.27 -6.69
N GLY A 92 9.22 -21.30 -7.02
CA GLY A 92 9.21 -21.90 -8.35
C GLY A 92 8.72 -20.94 -9.45
N SER A 93 8.05 -19.85 -9.07
CA SER A 93 7.52 -18.83 -10.01
C SER A 93 8.49 -17.68 -10.28
N ILE A 94 9.55 -17.49 -9.49
CA ILE A 94 10.41 -16.29 -9.58
C ILE A 94 11.03 -16.12 -10.96
N ASN A 95 11.37 -17.22 -11.63
CA ASN A 95 11.93 -17.22 -12.99
C ASN A 95 10.86 -17.34 -14.08
N ARG A 96 9.58 -17.37 -13.71
CA ARG A 96 8.44 -17.46 -14.63
C ARG A 96 7.75 -16.11 -14.80
N ASP A 97 6.78 -16.06 -15.66
CA ASP A 97 5.83 -14.97 -15.83
C ASP A 97 4.41 -15.55 -15.87
N PRO A 98 3.58 -15.28 -14.89
CA PRO A 98 3.77 -14.31 -13.79
C PRO A 98 4.59 -14.86 -12.61
N ILE A 99 5.13 -13.93 -11.79
CA ILE A 99 5.57 -14.24 -10.44
C ILE A 99 4.32 -14.43 -9.56
N VAL A 100 4.28 -15.53 -8.82
CA VAL A 100 3.12 -15.85 -7.96
C VAL A 100 3.44 -15.53 -6.50
N ILE A 101 2.70 -14.58 -5.95
CA ILE A 101 2.67 -14.29 -4.51
C ILE A 101 1.51 -15.11 -3.93
N THR A 102 1.84 -16.04 -3.04
CA THR A 102 0.83 -16.94 -2.46
C THR A 102 0.02 -16.24 -1.38
N GLU A 103 0.65 -15.33 -0.62
CA GLU A 103 -0.01 -14.59 0.45
C GLU A 103 0.64 -13.22 0.65
N ILE A 104 -0.19 -12.21 0.87
CA ILE A 104 0.20 -10.94 1.50
C ILE A 104 -0.75 -10.72 2.67
N ARG A 105 -0.20 -10.52 3.86
CA ARG A 105 -0.95 -10.26 5.08
C ARG A 105 -0.43 -9.00 5.76
N VAL A 106 -1.29 -8.00 5.85
CA VAL A 106 -0.97 -6.71 6.48
C VAL A 106 -1.61 -6.65 7.85
N LYS A 107 -0.81 -6.37 8.87
CA LYS A 107 -1.24 -6.28 10.28
C LYS A 107 -1.36 -4.82 10.71
N SER A 108 -2.37 -4.58 11.53
CA SER A 108 -2.58 -3.31 12.23
C SER A 108 -2.39 -2.05 11.36
N PRO A 109 -3.07 -1.95 10.22
CA PRO A 109 -2.98 -0.75 9.41
C PRO A 109 -3.65 0.43 10.12
N LEU A 110 -3.01 1.61 10.04
CA LEU A 110 -3.60 2.88 10.44
C LEU A 110 -3.78 3.73 9.19
N VAL A 111 -5.01 4.18 8.95
CA VAL A 111 -5.33 5.14 7.89
C VAL A 111 -5.73 6.46 8.55
N SER A 112 -5.08 7.56 8.16
CA SER A 112 -5.38 8.91 8.63
C SER A 112 -6.07 9.71 7.50
N ALA A 113 -7.36 9.96 7.65
CA ALA A 113 -8.16 10.74 6.73
C ALA A 113 -8.27 12.18 7.24
N GLU A 114 -7.89 13.15 6.44
CA GLU A 114 -8.01 14.58 6.74
C GLU A 114 -8.80 15.30 5.65
N VAL A 115 -9.56 16.30 6.06
CA VAL A 115 -10.30 17.20 5.17
C VAL A 115 -9.69 18.61 5.26
N ASP A 116 -9.34 19.21 4.13
CA ASP A 116 -8.87 20.58 4.08
C ASP A 116 -10.02 21.59 4.01
N GLU A 117 -9.71 22.88 4.09
CA GLU A 117 -10.69 23.99 4.06
C GLU A 117 -11.52 24.04 2.77
N LYS A 118 -11.03 23.41 1.69
CA LYS A 118 -11.72 23.31 0.39
C LYS A 118 -12.54 22.04 0.24
N LEU A 119 -12.74 21.29 1.34
CA LEU A 119 -13.42 20.00 1.37
C LEU A 119 -12.71 18.89 0.57
N ALA A 120 -11.44 19.09 0.19
CA ALA A 120 -10.64 18.05 -0.41
C ALA A 120 -10.03 17.15 0.69
N THR A 121 -9.86 15.86 0.38
CA THR A 121 -9.27 14.91 1.32
C THR A 121 -7.86 14.51 0.91
N ASN A 122 -6.98 14.26 1.90
CA ASN A 122 -5.65 13.71 1.64
C ASN A 122 -5.71 12.39 0.86
N ILE A 123 -6.65 11.49 1.22
CA ILE A 123 -6.93 10.24 0.51
C ILE A 123 -7.30 10.50 -0.95
N GLY A 124 -8.17 11.50 -1.20
CA GLY A 124 -8.57 11.91 -2.55
C GLY A 124 -7.40 12.39 -3.40
N LYS A 125 -6.46 13.16 -2.81
CA LYS A 125 -5.24 13.59 -3.51
C LYS A 125 -4.38 12.40 -3.92
N ILE A 126 -4.12 11.44 -3.01
CA ILE A 126 -3.33 10.24 -3.33
C ILE A 126 -4.03 9.40 -4.41
N ARG A 127 -5.36 9.20 -4.28
CA ARG A 127 -6.13 8.49 -5.31
C ARG A 127 -5.98 9.14 -6.69
N GLY A 128 -6.01 10.46 -6.76
CA GLY A 128 -5.77 11.23 -7.99
C GLY A 128 -4.39 10.96 -8.58
N HIS A 129 -3.32 10.92 -7.77
CA HIS A 129 -1.97 10.59 -8.20
C HIS A 129 -1.87 9.15 -8.73
N VAL A 130 -2.43 8.18 -8.02
CA VAL A 130 -2.48 6.77 -8.46
C VAL A 130 -3.15 6.65 -9.83
N GLN A 131 -4.28 7.33 -10.05
CA GLN A 131 -4.98 7.34 -11.34
C GLN A 131 -4.15 7.97 -12.45
N GLN A 132 -3.50 9.11 -12.19
CA GLN A 132 -2.62 9.78 -13.17
C GLN A 132 -1.41 8.93 -13.53
N TYR A 133 -0.78 8.28 -12.54
CA TYR A 133 0.34 7.38 -12.76
C TYR A 133 -0.07 6.24 -13.71
N GLN A 134 -1.22 5.62 -13.47
CA GLN A 134 -1.75 4.56 -14.32
C GLN A 134 -2.07 5.01 -15.73
N ALA A 135 -2.64 6.20 -15.90
CA ALA A 135 -2.92 6.76 -17.22
C ALA A 135 -1.64 7.00 -18.01
N ARG A 136 -0.53 7.35 -17.35
CA ARG A 136 0.79 7.45 -17.97
C ARG A 136 1.36 6.08 -18.32
N ALA A 137 1.30 5.11 -17.40
CA ALA A 137 1.80 3.75 -17.59
C ALA A 137 1.02 2.96 -18.66
N ALA A 138 -0.23 3.31 -18.94
CA ALA A 138 -1.05 2.69 -19.98
C ALA A 138 -0.70 3.17 -21.40
N LYS A 139 0.04 4.28 -21.56
CA LYS A 139 0.53 4.73 -22.86
C LYS A 139 1.66 3.81 -23.33
N PRO A 140 1.75 3.48 -24.63
CA PRO A 140 2.86 2.68 -25.15
C PRO A 140 4.19 3.37 -24.76
N ALA A 141 5.01 2.67 -23.99
CA ALA A 141 6.29 3.19 -23.53
C ALA A 141 7.17 3.50 -24.74
N GLY A 142 7.54 4.77 -24.90
CA GLY A 142 8.75 5.11 -25.58
C GLY A 142 9.92 4.51 -24.78
N LYS A 143 11.00 4.09 -25.44
CA LYS A 143 12.13 3.26 -24.97
C LYS A 143 12.82 3.61 -23.62
N GLN A 144 12.20 4.31 -22.69
CA GLN A 144 12.86 4.86 -21.48
C GLN A 144 12.30 4.41 -20.13
N ASP A 145 11.15 3.73 -20.08
CA ASP A 145 10.63 3.21 -18.80
C ASP A 145 10.80 1.68 -18.75
N ALA A 146 11.99 1.23 -18.38
CA ALA A 146 12.21 -0.13 -17.91
C ALA A 146 11.56 -0.30 -16.53
N GLY A 147 10.23 -0.23 -16.49
CA GLY A 147 9.43 -0.64 -15.35
C GLY A 147 9.59 -2.15 -15.15
N PHE A 148 9.09 -2.65 -14.05
CA PHE A 148 9.10 -4.08 -13.75
C PHE A 148 8.33 -4.84 -14.83
N GLU A 149 9.04 -5.55 -15.71
CA GLU A 149 8.46 -6.18 -16.90
C GLU A 149 7.58 -7.40 -16.58
N LYS A 150 7.87 -8.10 -15.45
CA LYS A 150 7.15 -9.32 -15.08
C LYS A 150 5.75 -9.01 -14.52
N ARG A 151 4.81 -9.84 -14.88
CA ARG A 151 3.46 -9.82 -14.31
C ARG A 151 3.47 -10.45 -12.93
N ILE A 152 2.50 -10.07 -12.11
CA ILE A 152 2.31 -10.58 -10.76
C ILE A 152 0.91 -11.15 -10.63
N ALA A 153 0.79 -12.29 -9.95
CA ALA A 153 -0.47 -12.84 -9.48
C ALA A 153 -0.41 -13.00 -7.95
N ILE A 154 -1.43 -12.52 -7.23
CA ILE A 154 -1.53 -12.68 -5.77
C ILE A 154 -2.71 -13.59 -5.47
N ARG A 155 -2.46 -14.72 -4.79
CA ARG A 155 -3.51 -15.69 -4.45
C ARG A 155 -4.39 -15.20 -3.32
N SER A 156 -3.78 -14.69 -2.25
CA SER A 156 -4.46 -14.17 -1.08
C SER A 156 -3.83 -12.86 -0.65
N PHE A 157 -4.67 -11.84 -0.47
CA PHE A 157 -4.28 -10.55 0.06
C PHE A 157 -5.23 -10.19 1.20
N VAL A 158 -4.70 -10.06 2.41
CA VAL A 158 -5.48 -9.79 3.63
C VAL A 158 -4.93 -8.54 4.31
N ILE A 159 -5.79 -7.58 4.54
CA ILE A 159 -5.57 -6.51 5.51
C ILE A 159 -6.38 -6.88 6.74
N GLU A 160 -5.71 -7.11 7.88
CA GLU A 160 -6.35 -7.43 9.14
C GLU A 160 -7.09 -6.21 9.71
N LEU A 161 -7.73 -6.39 10.85
CA LEU A 161 -8.38 -5.30 11.59
C LEU A 161 -7.42 -4.12 11.74
N GLY A 162 -7.86 -2.96 11.31
CA GLY A 162 -7.07 -1.74 11.33
C GLY A 162 -7.75 -0.62 12.08
N THR A 163 -7.16 0.56 11.99
CA THR A 163 -7.68 1.78 12.59
C THR A 163 -7.84 2.85 11.51
N LEU A 164 -9.00 3.51 11.51
CA LEU A 164 -9.22 4.75 10.79
C LEU A 164 -9.19 5.91 11.78
N ARG A 165 -8.30 6.87 11.55
CA ARG A 165 -8.31 8.18 12.21
C ARG A 165 -8.83 9.21 11.22
N ALA A 166 -9.88 9.96 11.56
CA ALA A 166 -10.36 11.03 10.72
C ALA A 166 -10.29 12.38 11.43
N ASP A 167 -9.84 13.40 10.72
CA ASP A 167 -9.75 14.79 11.18
C ASP A 167 -10.47 15.71 10.19
N ALA A 168 -11.57 16.30 10.64
CA ALA A 168 -12.35 17.27 9.88
C ALA A 168 -12.48 18.60 10.64
N THR A 169 -11.56 18.90 11.56
CA THR A 169 -11.58 20.10 12.40
C THR A 169 -11.47 21.40 11.58
N ARG A 170 -10.77 21.36 10.44
CA ARG A 170 -10.64 22.52 9.53
C ARG A 170 -11.96 22.95 8.89
N VAL A 171 -12.96 22.08 8.91
CA VAL A 171 -14.31 22.38 8.38
C VAL A 171 -15.37 22.39 9.50
N GLY A 172 -14.94 22.60 10.75
CA GLY A 172 -15.83 22.73 11.91
C GLY A 172 -16.43 21.41 12.40
N ARG A 173 -15.82 20.26 12.04
CA ARG A 173 -16.22 18.94 12.52
C ARG A 173 -15.18 18.38 13.49
N GLU A 174 -15.52 17.30 14.18
CA GLU A 174 -14.67 16.68 15.19
C GLU A 174 -13.67 15.69 14.59
N LYS A 175 -12.66 15.34 15.40
CA LYS A 175 -11.79 14.19 15.16
C LYS A 175 -12.45 12.91 15.67
N GLY A 176 -12.17 11.81 14.99
CA GLY A 176 -12.62 10.50 15.42
C GLY A 176 -11.59 9.42 15.11
N GLN A 177 -11.72 8.31 15.83
CA GLN A 177 -10.95 7.11 15.59
C GLN A 177 -11.86 5.90 15.71
N TRP A 178 -11.82 5.03 14.69
CA TRP A 178 -12.70 3.87 14.58
C TRP A 178 -11.93 2.65 14.10
N GLU A 179 -12.47 1.50 14.42
CA GLU A 179 -11.98 0.25 13.85
C GLU A 179 -12.32 0.18 12.35
N MET A 180 -11.35 -0.26 11.57
CA MET A 180 -11.51 -0.52 10.16
C MET A 180 -11.56 -2.04 9.95
N PRO A 181 -12.72 -2.58 9.53
CA PRO A 181 -12.89 -4.01 9.33
C PRO A 181 -11.88 -4.59 8.34
N PRO A 182 -11.55 -5.88 8.46
CA PRO A 182 -10.61 -6.55 7.56
C PRO A 182 -11.03 -6.43 6.09
N ILE A 183 -10.03 -6.46 5.21
CA ILE A 183 -10.21 -6.49 3.76
C ILE A 183 -9.55 -7.76 3.24
N GLU A 184 -10.32 -8.59 2.56
CA GLU A 184 -9.83 -9.82 1.96
C GLU A 184 -10.03 -9.77 0.45
N LEU A 185 -8.95 -9.94 -0.30
CA LEU A 185 -8.95 -10.00 -1.75
C LEU A 185 -8.27 -11.30 -2.18
N SER A 186 -8.82 -11.95 -3.17
CA SER A 186 -8.27 -13.21 -3.69
C SER A 186 -8.07 -13.16 -5.19
N ASN A 187 -7.13 -13.97 -5.68
CA ASN A 187 -6.86 -14.16 -7.11
C ASN A 187 -6.61 -12.85 -7.88
N LEU A 188 -5.88 -11.90 -7.27
CA LEU A 188 -5.51 -10.66 -7.93
C LEU A 188 -4.57 -10.96 -9.10
N GLY A 189 -4.95 -10.52 -10.29
CA GLY A 189 -4.23 -10.78 -11.53
C GLY A 189 -4.55 -12.11 -12.19
N GLY A 190 -5.33 -13.00 -11.56
CA GLY A 190 -5.72 -14.29 -12.10
C GLY A 190 -4.53 -15.20 -12.44
N GLU A 191 -4.73 -16.16 -13.33
CA GLU A 191 -3.66 -17.11 -13.70
C GLU A 191 -2.57 -16.48 -14.57
N ARG A 192 -2.93 -15.52 -15.42
CA ARG A 192 -1.98 -14.86 -16.34
C ARG A 192 -1.18 -13.74 -15.69
N GLY A 193 -1.51 -13.36 -14.45
CA GLY A 193 -0.95 -12.20 -13.80
C GLY A 193 -1.29 -10.88 -14.50
N VAL A 194 -1.04 -9.79 -13.80
CA VAL A 194 -1.16 -8.43 -14.31
C VAL A 194 0.06 -7.61 -13.93
N ARG A 195 0.21 -6.44 -14.52
CA ARG A 195 1.28 -5.51 -14.13
C ARG A 195 1.08 -5.07 -12.67
N PRO A 196 2.17 -4.81 -11.92
CA PRO A 196 2.10 -4.40 -10.51
C PRO A 196 1.18 -3.20 -10.26
N GLU A 197 1.11 -2.26 -11.21
CA GLU A 197 0.27 -1.07 -11.11
C GLU A 197 -1.23 -1.39 -11.05
N ALA A 198 -1.65 -2.42 -11.77
CA ALA A 198 -3.05 -2.86 -11.75
C ALA A 198 -3.42 -3.45 -10.37
N ILE A 199 -2.50 -4.19 -9.75
CA ILE A 199 -2.67 -4.71 -8.38
C ILE A 199 -2.71 -3.58 -7.37
N ALA A 200 -1.75 -2.64 -7.43
CA ALA A 200 -1.71 -1.48 -6.56
C ALA A 200 -3.01 -0.66 -6.61
N LYS A 201 -3.62 -0.53 -7.81
CA LYS A 201 -4.93 0.10 -7.97
C LYS A 201 -6.02 -0.63 -7.19
N VAL A 202 -6.16 -1.93 -7.39
CA VAL A 202 -7.22 -2.71 -6.72
C VAL A 202 -7.09 -2.60 -5.21
N ILE A 203 -5.86 -2.75 -4.68
CA ILE A 203 -5.59 -2.67 -3.24
C ILE A 203 -5.89 -1.26 -2.71
N SER A 204 -5.39 -0.21 -3.36
CA SER A 204 -5.62 1.17 -2.90
C SER A 204 -7.09 1.56 -2.95
N VAL A 205 -7.81 1.16 -4.01
CA VAL A 205 -9.27 1.39 -4.09
C VAL A 205 -9.99 0.67 -2.95
N ALA A 206 -9.67 -0.60 -2.69
CA ALA A 206 -10.30 -1.36 -1.61
C ALA A 206 -10.04 -0.72 -0.24
N LEU A 207 -8.79 -0.33 0.06
CA LEU A 207 -8.41 0.30 1.32
C LEU A 207 -9.12 1.64 1.52
N PHE A 208 -9.04 2.52 0.53
CA PHE A 208 -9.63 3.86 0.65
C PHE A 208 -11.16 3.84 0.65
N THR A 209 -11.78 2.95 -0.14
CA THR A 209 -13.23 2.78 -0.09
C THR A 209 -13.70 2.28 1.27
N ARG A 210 -12.96 1.34 1.88
CA ARG A 210 -13.26 0.87 3.23
C ARG A 210 -13.13 1.99 4.26
N ALA A 211 -12.07 2.78 4.20
CA ALA A 211 -11.89 3.92 5.09
C ALA A 211 -13.00 4.97 4.94
N GLU A 212 -13.41 5.30 3.71
CA GLU A 212 -14.51 6.22 3.44
C GLU A 212 -15.86 5.68 3.94
N GLN A 213 -16.13 4.38 3.79
CA GLN A 213 -17.34 3.74 4.31
C GLN A 213 -17.43 3.86 5.83
N VAL A 214 -16.33 3.49 6.54
CA VAL A 214 -16.28 3.59 8.01
C VAL A 214 -16.49 5.05 8.43
N ALA A 215 -15.82 6.02 7.82
CA ALA A 215 -16.00 7.43 8.13
C ALA A 215 -17.45 7.89 7.89
N ALA A 216 -18.06 7.51 6.78
CA ALA A 216 -19.44 7.90 6.44
C ALA A 216 -20.48 7.30 7.41
N GLU A 217 -20.31 6.06 7.83
CA GLU A 217 -21.20 5.41 8.81
C GLU A 217 -21.18 6.16 10.15
N HIS A 218 -19.99 6.53 10.63
CA HIS A 218 -19.86 7.24 11.91
C HIS A 218 -20.37 8.70 11.83
N VAL A 219 -20.15 9.39 10.70
CA VAL A 219 -20.73 10.72 10.49
C VAL A 219 -22.26 10.68 10.50
N LYS A 220 -22.87 9.68 9.84
CA LYS A 220 -24.32 9.49 9.87
C LYS A 220 -24.84 9.17 11.28
N ALA A 221 -24.15 8.26 12.00
CA ALA A 221 -24.52 7.90 13.35
C ALA A 221 -24.49 9.11 14.31
N ALA A 222 -23.44 9.94 14.22
CA ALA A 222 -23.32 11.16 15.01
C ALA A 222 -24.45 12.16 14.70
N ALA A 223 -24.79 12.37 13.43
CA ALA A 223 -25.89 13.25 13.03
C ALA A 223 -27.25 12.76 13.56
N VAL A 224 -27.51 11.45 13.47
CA VAL A 224 -28.76 10.87 14.03
C VAL A 224 -28.81 11.05 15.54
N GLN A 225 -27.70 10.86 16.24
CA GLN A 225 -27.65 11.02 17.70
C GLN A 225 -27.88 12.48 18.11
N GLN A 226 -27.31 13.43 17.37
CA GLN A 226 -27.56 14.86 17.62
C GLN A 226 -29.03 15.21 17.47
N ILE A 227 -29.69 14.77 16.39
CA ILE A 227 -31.13 15.01 16.17
C ILE A 227 -31.96 14.41 17.32
N LYS A 228 -31.64 13.20 17.78
CA LYS A 228 -32.32 12.56 18.92
C LYS A 228 -32.14 13.37 20.20
N ASN A 229 -30.92 13.84 20.48
CA ASN A 229 -30.63 14.62 21.68
C ASN A 229 -31.39 15.97 21.64
N GLU A 230 -31.46 16.65 20.50
CA GLU A 230 -32.21 17.89 20.33
C GLU A 230 -33.71 17.65 20.48
N ALA A 231 -34.24 16.56 19.91
CA ALA A 231 -35.65 16.22 20.05
C ALA A 231 -35.99 15.89 21.52
N GLN A 232 -35.14 15.14 22.23
CA GLN A 232 -35.33 14.84 23.63
C GLN A 232 -35.30 16.11 24.48
N LYS A 233 -34.34 17.00 24.24
CA LYS A 233 -34.26 18.28 24.96
C LYS A 233 -35.53 19.14 24.78
N LYS A 234 -36.07 19.23 23.56
CA LYS A 234 -37.32 19.92 23.29
C LYS A 234 -38.50 19.28 23.99
N LEU A 235 -38.56 17.95 24.02
CA LEU A 235 -39.62 17.20 24.74
C LEU A 235 -39.58 17.50 26.24
N ASP A 236 -38.38 17.45 26.84
CA ASP A 236 -38.19 17.73 28.27
C ASP A 236 -38.54 19.20 28.64
N GLU A 237 -38.30 20.15 27.73
CA GLU A 237 -38.70 21.54 27.91
C GLU A 237 -40.24 21.72 27.88
N ILE A 238 -40.94 20.94 27.05
CA ILE A 238 -42.41 20.96 26.95
C ILE A 238 -43.06 20.32 28.19
N LEU A 239 -42.47 19.25 28.68
CA LEU A 239 -43.02 18.51 29.85
C LEU A 239 -42.75 19.22 31.18
N LYS A 240 -41.88 20.20 31.25
CA LYS A 240 -41.59 21.03 32.42
C LYS A 240 -42.47 22.28 32.54
N LYS A 241 -43.31 22.56 31.55
CA LYS A 241 -44.35 23.63 31.58
C LYS A 241 -45.72 23.10 31.95
#